data_887ce96235310f9717f9e919fc1ed88b
#
_entry.id   887ce96235310f9717f9e919fc1ed88b
#
_cell.length_a   1.000
_cell.length_b   1.000
_cell.length_c   1.000
_cell.angle_alpha   90.00
_cell.angle_beta   90.00
_cell.angle_gamma   90.00
#
_symmetry.space_group_name_H-M   'P 1'
#
loop_
_entity.id
_entity.type
_entity.pdbx_description
1 polymer ?
#
loop_
_entity_poly.entity_id
_entity_poly.type
_entity_poly.pdbx_seq_one_letter_code
_entity_poly.pdbx_strand_id
1 'polypeptide(L)'
;MTAKNAEGYPGPTAEEAIRHVMRGGKLDYTSFRTYEELQDYTIEHYKGISTREAADKFIREKMPKESYFQKKILDWIKDNAPNAIAWKEAAGPYSRQGIPDITCIINGRYYGFEVKRPFIGVLSKMQEQTIKQIRKAGGRAWVVTSE
;
A
#
# COMPACT_ATOMS: atom_id res chain seq x y z
N MET A 1 21.01 -16.26 7.07
CA MET A 1 21.07 -14.80 7.27
C MET A 1 20.07 -14.15 6.33
N THR A 2 19.11 -13.43 6.88
CA THR A 2 18.18 -12.67 6.05
C THR A 2 18.86 -11.45 5.47
N ALA A 3 18.75 -11.24 4.16
CA ALA A 3 19.19 -10.01 3.54
C ALA A 3 18.34 -8.85 4.10
N LYS A 4 18.94 -7.69 4.22
CA LYS A 4 18.22 -6.47 4.57
C LYS A 4 17.65 -5.87 3.28
N ASN A 5 16.43 -5.34 3.37
CA ASN A 5 15.90 -4.50 2.29
C ASN A 5 16.73 -3.21 2.16
N ALA A 6 16.45 -2.39 1.17
CA ALA A 6 17.22 -1.18 0.89
C ALA A 6 17.28 -0.17 2.04
N GLU A 7 16.37 -0.27 3.01
CA GLU A 7 16.30 0.59 4.18
C GLU A 7 16.99 -0.02 5.41
N GLY A 8 17.62 -1.19 5.23
CA GLY A 8 18.36 -1.87 6.29
C GLY A 8 17.51 -2.77 7.20
N TYR A 9 16.22 -2.89 6.94
CA TYR A 9 15.36 -3.79 7.70
C TYR A 9 15.54 -5.24 7.25
N PRO A 10 15.47 -6.22 8.17
CA PRO A 10 15.46 -7.62 7.79
C PRO A 10 14.19 -7.91 7.00
N GLY A 11 14.33 -8.45 5.82
CA GLY A 11 13.24 -8.81 4.95
C GLY A 11 13.62 -9.96 4.05
N PRO A 12 12.67 -10.58 3.36
CA PRO A 12 12.98 -11.67 2.44
C PRO A 12 13.89 -11.16 1.33
N THR A 13 14.80 -12.00 0.90
CA THR A 13 15.53 -11.76 -0.34
C THR A 13 14.55 -11.83 -1.51
N ALA A 14 14.95 -11.24 -2.63
CA ALA A 14 14.19 -11.35 -3.86
C ALA A 14 13.87 -12.81 -4.20
N GLU A 15 14.84 -13.71 -4.00
CA GLU A 15 14.68 -15.14 -4.25
C GLU A 15 13.68 -15.80 -3.29
N GLU A 16 13.69 -15.42 -2.02
CA GLU A 16 12.72 -15.91 -1.03
C GLU A 16 11.32 -15.44 -1.34
N ALA A 17 11.15 -14.19 -1.77
CA ALA A 17 9.87 -13.64 -2.17
C ALA A 17 9.29 -14.39 -3.39
N ILE A 18 10.11 -14.73 -4.37
CA ILE A 18 9.67 -15.56 -5.52
C ILE A 18 9.26 -16.95 -5.08
N ARG A 19 10.05 -17.60 -4.28
CA ARG A 19 9.70 -18.95 -3.81
C ARG A 19 8.37 -18.93 -3.07
N HIS A 20 8.10 -17.86 -2.32
CA HIS A 20 6.84 -17.67 -1.63
C HIS A 20 5.67 -17.54 -2.62
N VAL A 21 5.83 -16.72 -3.66
CA VAL A 21 4.80 -16.54 -4.71
C VAL A 21 4.57 -17.83 -5.49
N MET A 22 5.62 -18.54 -5.85
CA MET A 22 5.52 -19.81 -6.59
C MET A 22 4.84 -20.91 -5.77
N ARG A 23 4.85 -20.79 -4.44
CA ARG A 23 4.12 -21.69 -3.53
C ARG A 23 2.70 -21.20 -3.20
N GLY A 24 2.18 -20.24 -3.98
CA GLY A 24 0.85 -19.67 -3.78
C GLY A 24 0.80 -18.51 -2.78
N GLY A 25 1.97 -18.03 -2.31
CA GLY A 25 2.05 -16.85 -1.48
C GLY A 25 1.96 -15.55 -2.28
N LYS A 26 1.87 -14.44 -1.59
CA LYS A 26 1.88 -13.11 -2.21
C LYS A 26 3.28 -12.53 -2.19
N LEU A 27 3.65 -11.81 -3.26
CA LEU A 27 4.91 -11.11 -3.33
C LEU A 27 4.97 -10.02 -2.26
N ASP A 28 6.08 -9.95 -1.53
CA ASP A 28 6.32 -8.84 -0.61
C ASP A 28 6.85 -7.64 -1.37
N TYR A 29 5.96 -6.74 -1.73
CA TYR A 29 6.31 -5.54 -2.48
C TYR A 29 7.14 -4.55 -1.67
N THR A 30 7.15 -4.66 -0.35
CA THR A 30 7.94 -3.79 0.52
C THR A 30 9.43 -4.13 0.50
N SER A 31 9.81 -5.30 -0.04
CA SER A 31 11.21 -5.72 -0.20
C SER A 31 11.95 -4.93 -1.28
N PHE A 32 11.26 -4.20 -2.11
CA PHE A 32 11.85 -3.43 -3.20
C PHE A 32 11.82 -1.94 -2.88
N ARG A 33 12.94 -1.28 -3.16
CA ARG A 33 13.09 0.15 -2.90
C ARG A 33 12.40 1.02 -3.95
N THR A 34 12.49 0.61 -5.21
CA THR A 34 11.93 1.35 -6.34
C THR A 34 11.09 0.43 -7.21
N TYR A 35 10.18 1.03 -7.98
CA TYR A 35 9.40 0.28 -8.95
C TYR A 35 10.28 -0.35 -10.04
N GLU A 36 11.34 0.34 -10.41
CA GLU A 36 12.30 -0.16 -11.39
C GLU A 36 12.97 -1.46 -10.91
N GLU A 37 13.36 -1.52 -9.64
CA GLU A 37 13.91 -2.74 -9.04
C GLU A 37 12.91 -3.90 -9.09
N LEU A 38 11.64 -3.64 -8.80
CA LEU A 38 10.58 -4.65 -8.90
C LEU A 38 10.38 -5.11 -10.34
N GLN A 39 10.42 -4.20 -11.31
CA GLN A 39 10.31 -4.53 -12.72
C GLN A 39 11.51 -5.36 -13.20
N ASP A 40 12.74 -4.96 -12.84
CA ASP A 40 13.96 -5.70 -13.18
C ASP A 40 13.92 -7.12 -12.63
N TYR A 41 13.49 -7.24 -11.39
CA TYR A 41 13.32 -8.53 -10.75
C TYR A 41 12.29 -9.42 -11.48
N THR A 42 11.18 -8.85 -11.88
CA THR A 42 10.14 -9.54 -12.62
C THR A 42 10.64 -10.04 -13.97
N ILE A 43 11.40 -9.21 -14.70
CA ILE A 43 12.01 -9.58 -15.98
C ILE A 43 13.00 -10.73 -15.79
N GLU A 44 13.77 -10.68 -14.74
CA GLU A 44 14.85 -11.65 -14.48
C GLU A 44 14.31 -13.03 -14.07
N HIS A 45 13.19 -13.08 -13.36
CA HIS A 45 12.72 -14.30 -12.70
C HIS A 45 11.42 -14.90 -13.26
N TYR A 46 10.71 -14.19 -14.12
CA TYR A 46 9.50 -14.73 -14.73
C TYR A 46 9.69 -14.98 -16.22
N LYS A 47 9.54 -16.24 -16.61
CA LYS A 47 9.67 -16.66 -18.01
C LYS A 47 8.59 -15.98 -18.86
N GLY A 48 8.99 -15.45 -20.01
CA GLY A 48 8.10 -14.78 -20.94
C GLY A 48 7.92 -13.29 -20.67
N ILE A 49 8.52 -12.76 -19.61
CA ILE A 49 8.51 -11.32 -19.30
C ILE A 49 9.90 -10.77 -19.57
N SER A 50 10.05 -10.02 -20.67
CA SER A 50 11.36 -9.52 -21.10
C SER A 50 11.44 -8.01 -21.27
N THR A 51 10.31 -7.30 -21.10
CA THR A 51 10.25 -5.85 -21.25
C THR A 51 9.65 -5.18 -20.01
N ARG A 52 9.95 -3.90 -19.83
CA ARG A 52 9.37 -3.12 -18.73
C ARG A 52 7.85 -3.01 -18.84
N GLU A 53 7.32 -2.90 -20.06
CA GLU A 53 5.88 -2.86 -20.30
C GLU A 53 5.20 -4.17 -19.88
N ALA A 54 5.79 -5.31 -20.26
CA ALA A 54 5.29 -6.61 -19.84
C ALA A 54 5.39 -6.82 -18.34
N ALA A 55 6.48 -6.37 -17.73
CA ALA A 55 6.66 -6.41 -16.28
C ALA A 55 5.61 -5.54 -15.55
N ASP A 56 5.36 -4.33 -16.03
CA ASP A 56 4.34 -3.44 -15.47
C ASP A 56 2.95 -4.08 -15.52
N LYS A 57 2.58 -4.64 -16.67
CA LYS A 57 1.31 -5.33 -16.83
C LYS A 57 1.18 -6.51 -15.85
N PHE A 58 2.22 -7.33 -15.77
CA PHE A 58 2.25 -8.48 -14.86
C PHE A 58 2.10 -8.05 -13.40
N ILE A 59 2.85 -7.04 -12.97
CA ILE A 59 2.79 -6.53 -11.60
C ILE A 59 1.40 -6.00 -11.28
N ARG A 60 0.79 -5.22 -12.17
CA ARG A 60 -0.55 -4.67 -11.98
C ARG A 60 -1.62 -5.75 -11.87
N GLU A 61 -1.49 -6.82 -12.63
CA GLU A 61 -2.41 -7.96 -12.58
C GLU A 61 -2.22 -8.82 -11.32
N LYS A 62 -0.98 -8.99 -10.87
CA LYS A 62 -0.64 -9.89 -9.75
C LYS A 62 -0.66 -9.22 -8.39
N MET A 63 -0.41 -7.92 -8.33
CA MET A 63 -0.47 -7.19 -7.07
C MET A 63 -1.90 -7.21 -6.51
N PRO A 64 -2.07 -7.44 -5.21
CA PRO A 64 -3.40 -7.35 -4.59
C PRO A 64 -4.06 -6.00 -4.87
N LYS A 65 -5.37 -5.99 -4.89
CA LYS A 65 -6.15 -4.77 -5.06
C LYS A 65 -6.00 -3.84 -3.86
N GLU A 66 -6.29 -2.58 -4.05
CA GLU A 66 -6.25 -1.56 -2.99
C GLU A 66 -7.05 -1.97 -1.76
N SER A 67 -8.21 -2.61 -1.95
CA SER A 67 -9.04 -3.09 -0.84
C SER A 67 -8.34 -4.09 0.08
N TYR A 68 -7.41 -4.88 -0.46
CA TYR A 68 -6.59 -5.78 0.35
C TYR A 68 -5.69 -5.00 1.31
N PHE A 69 -5.04 -3.95 0.83
CA PHE A 69 -4.18 -3.11 1.65
C PHE A 69 -4.99 -2.30 2.66
N GLN A 70 -6.16 -1.80 2.27
CA GLN A 70 -7.09 -1.14 3.18
C GLN A 70 -7.45 -2.03 4.36
N LYS A 71 -7.82 -3.28 4.09
CA LYS A 71 -8.17 -4.25 5.13
C LYS A 71 -7.00 -4.53 6.06
N LYS A 72 -5.80 -4.73 5.52
CA LYS A 72 -4.61 -4.98 6.34
C LYS A 72 -4.29 -3.82 7.27
N ILE A 73 -4.36 -2.62 6.77
CA ILE A 73 -4.10 -1.42 7.57
C ILE A 73 -5.17 -1.25 8.66
N LEU A 74 -6.43 -1.44 8.31
CA LEU A 74 -7.53 -1.34 9.28
C LEU A 74 -7.40 -2.39 10.39
N ASP A 75 -7.09 -3.63 10.05
CA ASP A 75 -6.88 -4.70 11.01
C ASP A 75 -5.66 -4.38 11.92
N TRP A 76 -4.59 -3.86 11.34
CA TRP A 76 -3.41 -3.46 12.12
C TRP A 76 -3.73 -2.36 13.14
N ILE A 77 -4.51 -1.35 12.74
CA ILE A 77 -4.94 -0.27 13.65
C ILE A 77 -5.74 -0.86 14.82
N LYS A 78 -6.70 -1.75 14.53
CA LYS A 78 -7.53 -2.39 15.54
C LYS A 78 -6.71 -3.22 16.52
N ASP A 79 -5.67 -3.91 16.02
CA ASP A 79 -4.83 -4.78 16.84
C ASP A 79 -3.79 -4.00 17.67
N ASN A 80 -3.32 -2.85 17.18
CA ASN A 80 -2.20 -2.14 17.77
C ASN A 80 -2.57 -0.81 18.43
N ALA A 81 -3.78 -0.31 18.22
CA ALA A 81 -4.27 0.93 18.81
C ALA A 81 -5.60 0.70 19.55
N PRO A 82 -5.58 0.09 20.74
CA PRO A 82 -6.81 -0.31 21.45
C PRO A 82 -7.70 0.87 21.85
N ASN A 83 -7.14 2.07 21.94
CA ASN A 83 -7.89 3.28 22.27
C ASN A 83 -8.39 4.06 21.04
N ALA A 84 -8.19 3.48 19.86
CA ALA A 84 -8.65 4.07 18.61
C ALA A 84 -9.99 3.48 18.19
N ILE A 85 -10.77 4.27 17.50
CA ILE A 85 -11.88 3.77 16.68
C ILE A 85 -11.55 4.04 15.22
N ALA A 86 -11.65 3.04 14.38
CA ALA A 86 -11.32 3.15 12.97
C ALA A 86 -12.34 2.40 12.11
N TRP A 87 -12.60 2.94 10.95
CA TRP A 87 -13.49 2.31 9.97
C TRP A 87 -13.10 2.68 8.56
N LYS A 88 -13.49 1.84 7.62
CA LYS A 88 -13.37 2.13 6.20
C LYS A 88 -14.54 3.01 5.76
N GLU A 89 -14.24 4.10 5.06
CA GLU A 89 -15.26 4.96 4.48
C GLU A 89 -15.96 4.26 3.31
N ALA A 90 -17.28 4.40 3.26
CA ALA A 90 -18.05 3.89 2.15
C ALA A 90 -17.83 4.75 0.90
N ALA A 91 -17.53 4.11 -0.23
CA ALA A 91 -17.46 4.76 -1.52
C ALA A 91 -18.77 4.56 -2.27
N GLY A 92 -19.33 5.63 -2.80
CA GLY A 92 -20.56 5.58 -3.56
C GLY A 92 -20.88 6.90 -4.24
N PRO A 93 -21.91 6.96 -5.09
CA PRO A 93 -22.22 8.16 -5.88
C PRO A 93 -22.64 9.36 -5.02
N TYR A 94 -23.08 9.12 -3.80
CA TYR A 94 -23.49 10.16 -2.86
C TYR A 94 -22.45 10.47 -1.78
N SER A 95 -21.32 9.76 -1.78
CA SER A 95 -20.22 10.03 -0.86
C SER A 95 -19.46 11.28 -1.27
N ARG A 96 -18.93 12.01 -0.30
CA ARG A 96 -17.98 13.09 -0.59
C ARG A 96 -16.73 12.49 -1.22
N GLN A 97 -16.37 13.01 -2.38
CA GLN A 97 -15.19 12.55 -3.10
C GLN A 97 -13.89 13.09 -2.47
N GLY A 98 -12.82 12.32 -2.60
CA GLY A 98 -11.51 12.70 -2.09
C GLY A 98 -11.30 12.45 -0.60
N ILE A 99 -12.30 11.97 0.13
CA ILE A 99 -12.18 11.60 1.54
C ILE A 99 -11.22 10.41 1.66
N PRO A 100 -10.31 10.41 2.65
CA PRO A 100 -9.44 9.25 2.92
C PRO A 100 -10.21 7.96 3.12
N ASP A 101 -9.64 6.85 2.66
CA ASP A 101 -10.28 5.52 2.69
C ASP A 101 -10.58 5.03 4.09
N ILE A 102 -9.73 5.38 5.05
CA ILE A 102 -9.87 4.97 6.45
C ILE A 102 -9.92 6.21 7.33
N THR A 103 -10.93 6.26 8.16
CA THR A 103 -11.04 7.24 9.25
C THR A 103 -10.66 6.58 10.57
N CYS A 104 -9.85 7.27 11.35
CA CYS A 104 -9.45 6.83 12.67
C CYS A 104 -9.52 8.00 13.65
N ILE A 105 -10.04 7.75 14.83
CA ILE A 105 -10.06 8.73 15.93
C ILE A 105 -9.29 8.16 17.09
N ILE A 106 -8.28 8.90 17.54
CA ILE A 106 -7.44 8.53 18.69
C ILE A 106 -7.34 9.76 19.60
N ASN A 107 -7.73 9.61 20.86
CA ASN A 107 -7.64 10.68 21.86
C ASN A 107 -8.29 12.00 21.38
N GLY A 108 -9.45 11.89 20.73
CA GLY A 108 -10.21 13.03 20.23
C GLY A 108 -9.67 13.67 18.95
N ARG A 109 -8.61 13.13 18.37
CA ARG A 109 -8.02 13.65 17.13
C ARG A 109 -8.36 12.77 15.93
N TYR A 110 -8.69 13.42 14.83
CA TYR A 110 -8.95 12.78 13.56
C TYR A 110 -7.66 12.38 12.84
N TYR A 111 -7.65 11.16 12.31
CA TYR A 111 -6.60 10.64 11.43
C TYR A 111 -7.26 10.04 10.20
N GLY A 112 -6.82 10.46 9.02
CA GLY A 112 -7.28 9.93 7.74
C GLY A 112 -6.15 9.23 7.01
N PHE A 113 -6.41 8.03 6.50
CA PHE A 113 -5.43 7.27 5.72
C PHE A 113 -5.97 7.02 4.32
N GLU A 114 -5.34 7.63 3.33
CA GLU A 114 -5.58 7.35 1.93
C GLU A 114 -4.69 6.19 1.50
N VAL A 115 -5.29 5.05 1.21
CA VAL A 115 -4.56 3.82 0.91
C VAL A 115 -4.32 3.70 -0.58
N LYS A 116 -3.08 3.44 -0.96
CA LYS A 116 -2.68 3.22 -2.35
C LYS A 116 -1.91 1.93 -2.47
N ARG A 117 -2.02 1.30 -3.63
CA ARG A 117 -1.19 0.14 -3.97
C ARG A 117 0.28 0.57 -4.03
N PRO A 118 1.23 -0.23 -3.49
CA PRO A 118 2.64 0.11 -3.57
C PRO A 118 3.09 0.37 -5.01
N PHE A 119 3.94 1.36 -5.22
CA PHE A 119 4.56 1.77 -6.47
C PHE A 119 3.61 2.27 -7.56
N ILE A 120 2.45 1.65 -7.75
CA ILE A 120 1.56 1.92 -8.89
C ILE A 120 0.33 2.77 -8.54
N GLY A 121 0.07 2.97 -7.26
CA GLY A 121 -1.04 3.83 -6.81
C GLY A 121 -0.77 5.30 -7.12
N VAL A 122 -1.79 6.02 -7.59
CA VAL A 122 -1.70 7.44 -7.93
C VAL A 122 -2.69 8.24 -7.10
N LEU A 123 -2.20 9.25 -6.41
CA LEU A 123 -3.03 10.18 -5.65
C LEU A 123 -3.71 11.15 -6.62
N SER A 124 -5.04 11.25 -6.56
CA SER A 124 -5.77 12.24 -7.35
C SER A 124 -5.60 13.65 -6.77
N LYS A 125 -5.81 14.67 -7.59
CA LYS A 125 -5.77 16.06 -7.12
C LYS A 125 -6.80 16.32 -6.02
N MET A 126 -7.97 15.73 -6.14
CA MET A 126 -9.05 15.86 -5.15
C MET A 126 -8.66 15.24 -3.81
N GLN A 127 -8.05 14.07 -3.83
CA GLN A 127 -7.51 13.41 -2.63
C GLN A 127 -6.40 14.25 -2.00
N GLU A 128 -5.48 14.78 -2.81
CA GLU A 128 -4.40 15.66 -2.33
C GLU A 128 -4.95 16.92 -1.65
N GLN A 129 -5.94 17.55 -2.26
CA GLN A 129 -6.58 18.75 -1.70
C GLN A 129 -7.29 18.43 -0.38
N THR A 130 -8.01 17.32 -0.30
CA THR A 130 -8.69 16.92 0.93
C THR A 130 -7.70 16.67 2.06
N ILE A 131 -6.56 16.01 1.79
CA ILE A 131 -5.50 15.81 2.77
C ILE A 131 -4.98 17.15 3.29
N LYS A 132 -4.75 18.12 2.40
CA LYS A 132 -4.31 19.47 2.78
C LYS A 132 -5.36 20.18 3.65
N GLN A 133 -6.63 20.06 3.30
CA GLN A 133 -7.73 20.66 4.07
C GLN A 133 -7.84 20.04 5.48
N ILE A 134 -7.72 18.73 5.59
CA ILE A 134 -7.73 18.03 6.89
C ILE A 134 -6.60 18.53 7.77
N ARG A 135 -5.39 18.61 7.22
CA ARG A 135 -4.21 19.10 7.95
C ARG A 135 -4.37 20.55 8.40
N LYS A 136 -4.91 21.40 7.53
CA LYS A 136 -5.18 22.80 7.85
C LYS A 136 -6.23 22.95 8.96
N ALA A 137 -7.19 22.06 9.02
CA ALA A 137 -8.24 22.03 10.03
C ALA A 137 -7.79 21.41 11.37
N GLY A 138 -6.52 21.00 11.50
CA GLY A 138 -5.97 20.41 12.72
C GLY A 138 -6.03 18.89 12.79
N GLY A 139 -6.61 18.22 11.80
CA GLY A 139 -6.56 16.77 11.66
C GLY A 139 -5.23 16.32 11.09
N ARG A 140 -5.04 15.00 11.03
CA ARG A 140 -3.88 14.38 10.39
C ARG A 140 -4.32 13.48 9.27
N ALA A 141 -3.61 13.49 8.17
CA ALA A 141 -3.92 12.64 7.04
C ALA A 141 -2.65 12.31 6.27
N TRP A 142 -2.57 11.06 5.79
CA TRP A 142 -1.43 10.55 5.03
C TRP A 142 -1.88 9.65 3.91
N VAL A 143 -1.00 9.53 2.92
CA VAL A 143 -1.04 8.45 1.94
C VAL A 143 -0.23 7.30 2.51
N VAL A 144 -0.80 6.10 2.54
CA VAL A 144 -0.14 4.89 3.05
C VAL A 144 -0.28 3.75 2.04
N THR A 145 0.72 2.89 2.00
CA THR A 145 0.76 1.74 1.10
C THR A 145 0.82 0.40 1.82
N SER A 146 1.13 0.42 3.13
CA SER A 146 1.20 -0.77 3.99
C SER A 146 1.08 -0.35 5.46
N GLU A 147 0.91 -1.34 6.36
CA GLU A 147 0.94 -1.14 7.81
C GLU A 147 2.31 -0.73 8.34
#